data_5339b7c5f59ba023417f92cb9d3fd7f1
#
_entry.id   5339b7c5f59ba023417f92cb9d3fd7f1
#
_cell.length_a   1.000
_cell.length_b   1.000
_cell.length_c   1.000
_cell.angle_alpha   90.00
_cell.angle_beta   90.00
_cell.angle_gamma   90.00
#
_symmetry.space_group_name_H-M   'P 1'
#
loop_
_entity.id
_entity.type
_entity.pdbx_description
1 polymer ?
#
loop_
_entity_poly.entity_id
_entity_poly.type
_entity_poly.pdbx_seq_one_letter_code
_entity_poly.pdbx_strand_id
1 'polypeptide(L)'
;AGLFLLLYPTVSDYWNSLHQTRAITRYAENVAQLDRTEYEEIWAAAQRYNRTLPKRENAFALTEEQKREYESLLNASGNGVMGIVEIPKIGCALPIYHGTDDAVLQIAVGHLEWSSLPVGGGGTHCVLSAHRAFQSSVQRNAVSKSALAAAHSP
;
A
#
# COMPACT_ATOMS: atom_id res chain seq x y z
N ALA A 1 18.03 -33.19 6.23
CA ALA A 1 18.20 -31.85 5.58
C ALA A 1 17.16 -31.62 4.47
N GLY A 2 16.73 -32.61 3.70
CA GLY A 2 15.82 -32.44 2.56
C GLY A 2 14.38 -32.02 2.93
N LEU A 3 13.84 -32.42 4.09
CA LEU A 3 12.50 -32.08 4.54
C LEU A 3 12.35 -30.58 4.85
N PHE A 4 13.40 -29.94 5.35
CA PHE A 4 13.43 -28.49 5.60
C PHE A 4 13.32 -27.67 4.32
N LEU A 5 13.96 -28.12 3.24
CA LEU A 5 13.88 -27.45 1.92
C LEU A 5 12.49 -27.54 1.29
N LEU A 6 11.77 -28.66 1.54
CA LEU A 6 10.40 -28.84 1.05
C LEU A 6 9.36 -28.03 1.85
N LEU A 7 9.59 -27.84 3.16
CA LEU A 7 8.68 -27.08 4.03
C LEU A 7 8.91 -25.56 4.01
N TYR A 8 10.13 -25.13 3.60
CA TYR A 8 10.52 -23.72 3.61
C TYR A 8 9.55 -22.81 2.82
N PRO A 9 9.14 -23.13 1.59
CA PRO A 9 8.19 -22.30 0.84
C PRO A 9 6.86 -22.15 1.59
N THR A 10 6.31 -23.24 2.11
CA THR A 10 5.02 -23.26 2.81
C THR A 10 5.05 -22.44 4.11
N VAL A 11 6.15 -22.55 4.86
CA VAL A 11 6.34 -21.77 6.11
C VAL A 11 6.53 -20.30 5.80
N SER A 12 7.30 -19.96 4.77
CA SER A 12 7.53 -18.61 4.32
C SER A 12 6.22 -17.94 3.85
N ASP A 13 5.43 -18.64 3.04
CA ASP A 13 4.14 -18.15 2.55
C ASP A 13 3.14 -17.92 3.69
N TYR A 14 3.07 -18.84 4.65
CA TYR A 14 2.24 -18.68 5.84
C TYR A 14 2.67 -17.48 6.69
N TRP A 15 3.97 -17.29 6.89
CA TRP A 15 4.52 -16.15 7.64
C TRP A 15 4.20 -14.82 6.95
N ASN A 16 4.39 -14.75 5.65
CA ASN A 16 4.10 -13.56 4.86
C ASN A 16 2.60 -13.21 4.88
N SER A 17 1.72 -14.20 4.80
CA SER A 17 0.27 -13.98 4.87
C SER A 17 -0.17 -13.42 6.23
N LEU A 18 0.44 -13.87 7.32
CA LEU A 18 0.16 -13.31 8.66
C LEU A 18 0.59 -11.85 8.78
N HIS A 19 1.76 -11.50 8.22
CA HIS A 19 2.24 -10.12 8.23
C HIS A 19 1.34 -9.20 7.40
N GLN A 20 0.92 -9.63 6.22
CA GLN A 20 -0.01 -8.90 5.36
C GLN A 20 -1.35 -8.65 6.05
N THR A 21 -1.93 -9.69 6.64
CA THR A 21 -3.20 -9.57 7.36
C THR A 21 -3.11 -8.59 8.52
N ARG A 22 -2.04 -8.63 9.31
CA ARG A 22 -1.83 -7.69 10.41
C ARG A 22 -1.64 -6.25 9.93
N ALA A 23 -0.90 -6.05 8.83
CA ALA A 23 -0.69 -4.74 8.25
C ALA A 23 -2.01 -4.13 7.76
N ILE A 24 -2.84 -4.93 7.06
CA ILE A 24 -4.17 -4.52 6.59
C ILE A 24 -5.09 -4.19 7.76
N THR A 25 -5.15 -5.05 8.79
CA THR A 25 -6.01 -4.83 9.95
C THR A 25 -5.63 -3.54 10.68
N ARG A 26 -4.35 -3.33 10.96
CA ARG A 26 -3.87 -2.11 11.63
C ARG A 26 -4.14 -0.85 10.81
N TYR A 27 -3.94 -0.93 9.50
CA TYR A 27 -4.26 0.19 8.61
C TYR A 27 -5.75 0.52 8.67
N ALA A 28 -6.61 -0.48 8.54
CA ALA A 28 -8.07 -0.29 8.59
C ALA A 28 -8.53 0.27 9.95
N GLU A 29 -7.98 -0.22 11.06
CA GLU A 29 -8.26 0.29 12.40
C GLU A 29 -7.84 1.75 12.56
N ASN A 30 -6.63 2.10 12.11
CA ASN A 30 -6.14 3.48 12.20
C ASN A 30 -6.96 4.43 11.32
N VAL A 31 -7.26 4.05 10.09
CA VAL A 31 -8.10 4.88 9.20
C VAL A 31 -9.50 5.05 9.76
N ALA A 32 -10.08 4.01 10.40
CA ALA A 32 -11.39 4.09 11.04
C ALA A 32 -11.42 5.00 12.28
N GLN A 33 -10.28 5.30 12.89
CA GLN A 33 -10.16 6.21 14.02
C GLN A 33 -9.91 7.67 13.62
N LEU A 34 -9.54 7.92 12.35
CA LEU A 34 -9.38 9.28 11.84
C LEU A 34 -10.73 10.00 11.86
N ASP A 35 -10.72 11.23 12.31
CA ASP A 35 -11.88 12.09 12.09
C ASP A 35 -11.95 12.54 10.62
N ARG A 36 -13.09 13.09 10.24
CA ARG A 36 -13.34 13.54 8.86
C ARG A 36 -12.34 14.61 8.42
N THR A 37 -11.95 15.49 9.31
CA THR A 37 -11.03 16.59 9.01
C THR A 37 -9.62 16.08 8.76
N GLU A 38 -9.13 15.20 9.62
CA GLU A 38 -7.83 14.55 9.47
C GLU A 38 -7.74 13.77 8.15
N TYR A 39 -8.80 13.01 7.83
CA TYR A 39 -8.88 12.28 6.57
C TYR A 39 -8.82 13.22 5.36
N GLU A 40 -9.61 14.29 5.36
CA GLU A 40 -9.65 15.28 4.27
C GLU A 40 -8.28 15.98 4.10
N GLU A 41 -7.56 16.26 5.20
CA GLU A 41 -6.21 16.84 5.17
C GLU A 41 -5.19 15.91 4.54
N ILE A 42 -5.17 14.63 4.97
CA ILE A 42 -4.27 13.60 4.40
C ILE A 42 -4.53 13.44 2.89
N TRP A 43 -5.81 13.38 2.51
CA TRP A 43 -6.21 13.23 1.11
C TRP A 43 -5.84 14.46 0.26
N ALA A 44 -6.10 15.65 0.77
CA ALA A 44 -5.74 16.89 0.11
C ALA A 44 -4.22 17.07 -0.04
N ALA A 45 -3.43 16.64 0.95
CA ALA A 45 -1.98 16.66 0.88
C ALA A 45 -1.47 15.74 -0.25
N ALA A 46 -1.99 14.53 -0.35
CA ALA A 46 -1.65 13.60 -1.42
C ALA A 46 -2.04 14.13 -2.82
N GLN A 47 -3.21 14.77 -2.93
CA GLN A 47 -3.62 15.40 -4.18
C GLN A 47 -2.72 16.60 -4.56
N ARG A 48 -2.30 17.42 -3.58
CA ARG A 48 -1.33 18.50 -3.83
C ARG A 48 -0.01 17.96 -4.36
N TYR A 49 0.51 16.91 -3.73
CA TYR A 49 1.72 16.22 -4.17
C TYR A 49 1.61 15.76 -5.63
N ASN A 50 0.51 15.08 -6.00
CA ASN A 50 0.29 14.64 -7.38
C ASN A 50 0.32 15.79 -8.39
N ARG A 51 -0.17 16.97 -8.02
CA ARG A 51 -0.13 18.17 -8.88
C ARG A 51 1.26 18.77 -9.05
N THR A 52 2.20 18.47 -8.15
CA THR A 52 3.60 18.95 -8.27
C THR A 52 4.46 18.05 -9.12
N LEU A 53 4.13 16.76 -9.25
CA LEU A 53 4.93 15.76 -9.97
C LEU A 53 5.27 16.17 -11.41
N PRO A 54 4.34 16.65 -12.27
CA PRO A 54 4.63 17.00 -13.65
C PRO A 54 5.57 18.19 -13.80
N LYS A 55 5.79 18.97 -12.74
CA LYS A 55 6.61 20.18 -12.74
C LYS A 55 8.03 19.95 -12.26
N ARG A 56 8.38 18.72 -11.88
CA ARG A 56 9.71 18.36 -11.36
C ARG A 56 10.72 18.28 -12.51
N GLU A 57 11.86 18.92 -12.34
CA GLU A 57 12.95 18.91 -13.32
C GLU A 57 13.57 17.52 -13.49
N ASN A 58 13.58 16.72 -12.42
CA ASN A 58 14.08 15.34 -12.43
C ASN A 58 13.00 14.38 -11.94
N ALA A 59 12.22 13.85 -12.89
CA ALA A 59 11.05 13.04 -12.60
C ALA A 59 11.39 11.68 -11.94
N PHE A 60 12.60 11.15 -12.15
CA PHE A 60 12.98 9.79 -11.75
C PHE A 60 13.94 9.73 -10.55
N ALA A 61 14.34 10.86 -10.01
CA ALA A 61 15.21 10.93 -8.84
C ALA A 61 14.67 11.96 -7.86
N LEU A 62 14.27 11.48 -6.68
CA LEU A 62 13.85 12.34 -5.58
C LEU A 62 15.06 12.82 -4.81
N THR A 63 15.03 14.09 -4.37
CA THR A 63 15.95 14.56 -3.35
C THR A 63 15.58 13.94 -1.99
N GLU A 64 16.50 13.96 -1.02
CA GLU A 64 16.23 13.46 0.33
C GLU A 64 15.04 14.16 1.01
N GLU A 65 14.82 15.44 0.70
CA GLU A 65 13.68 16.20 1.21
C GLU A 65 12.37 15.75 0.56
N GLN A 66 12.36 15.58 -0.76
CA GLN A 66 11.22 15.07 -1.50
C GLN A 66 10.86 13.64 -1.09
N LYS A 67 11.87 12.82 -0.79
CA LYS A 67 11.66 11.46 -0.30
C LYS A 67 10.99 11.45 1.06
N ARG A 68 11.45 12.28 1.98
CA ARG A 68 10.83 12.44 3.31
C ARG A 68 9.38 12.95 3.21
N GLU A 69 9.13 13.93 2.33
CA GLU A 69 7.77 14.38 2.04
C GLU A 69 6.90 13.20 1.55
N TYR A 70 7.37 12.48 0.54
CA TYR A 70 6.68 11.32 -0.02
C TYR A 70 6.35 10.25 1.05
N GLU A 71 7.32 9.89 1.89
CA GLU A 71 7.14 8.87 2.94
C GLU A 71 6.17 9.29 4.05
N SER A 72 5.95 10.59 4.22
CA SER A 72 4.99 11.12 5.19
C SER A 72 3.54 11.12 4.68
N LEU A 73 3.33 11.09 3.36
CA LEU A 73 2.02 11.16 2.74
C LEU A 73 1.29 9.82 2.80
N LEU A 74 -0.03 9.84 3.06
CA LEU A 74 -0.88 8.65 3.21
C LEU A 74 -0.41 7.66 4.29
N ASN A 75 0.47 8.07 5.19
CA ASN A 75 1.04 7.22 6.25
C ASN A 75 0.23 7.34 7.56
N ALA A 76 -1.09 7.14 7.48
CA ALA A 76 -2.01 7.27 8.62
C ALA A 76 -1.69 6.31 9.78
N SER A 77 -1.08 5.17 9.49
CA SER A 77 -0.72 4.15 10.51
C SER A 77 0.71 4.27 11.03
N GLY A 78 1.53 5.19 10.48
CA GLY A 78 2.92 5.37 10.86
C GLY A 78 3.85 4.19 10.56
N ASN A 79 3.36 3.17 9.85
CA ASN A 79 4.10 1.94 9.52
C ASN A 79 4.47 1.82 8.04
N GLY A 80 4.30 2.90 7.26
CA GLY A 80 4.62 2.96 5.84
C GLY A 80 3.54 2.40 4.91
N VAL A 81 2.42 1.92 5.44
CA VAL A 81 1.28 1.49 4.62
C VAL A 81 0.47 2.71 4.19
N MET A 82 0.38 2.93 2.88
CA MET A 82 -0.37 4.05 2.29
C MET A 82 -1.77 3.68 1.82
N GLY A 83 -2.08 2.41 1.69
CA GLY A 83 -3.37 1.94 1.21
C GLY A 83 -3.45 0.43 1.09
N ILE A 84 -4.56 -0.04 0.57
CA ILE A 84 -4.81 -1.45 0.29
C ILE A 84 -5.28 -1.58 -1.16
N VAL A 85 -4.66 -2.46 -1.92
CA VAL A 85 -5.17 -2.87 -3.23
C VAL A 85 -6.03 -4.11 -3.08
N GLU A 86 -7.26 -4.05 -3.56
CA GLU A 86 -8.18 -5.18 -3.59
C GLU A 86 -8.47 -5.59 -5.03
N ILE A 87 -8.39 -6.89 -5.29
CA ILE A 87 -8.76 -7.49 -6.57
C ILE A 87 -9.83 -8.55 -6.30
N PRO A 88 -11.11 -8.15 -6.23
CA PRO A 88 -12.22 -9.03 -5.81
C PRO A 88 -12.36 -10.27 -6.69
N LYS A 89 -12.05 -10.16 -7.98
CA LYS A 89 -12.15 -11.27 -8.95
C LYS A 89 -11.31 -12.49 -8.55
N ILE A 90 -10.20 -12.27 -7.87
CA ILE A 90 -9.31 -13.35 -7.40
C ILE A 90 -9.25 -13.43 -5.87
N GLY A 91 -10.07 -12.65 -5.16
CA GLY A 91 -10.12 -12.61 -3.70
C GLY A 91 -8.82 -12.14 -3.05
N CYS A 92 -8.09 -11.22 -3.72
CA CYS A 92 -6.80 -10.72 -3.27
C CYS A 92 -6.94 -9.35 -2.61
N ALA A 93 -6.33 -9.18 -1.44
CA ALA A 93 -6.16 -7.89 -0.76
C ALA A 93 -4.72 -7.80 -0.26
N LEU A 94 -3.99 -6.76 -0.66
CA LEU A 94 -2.59 -6.57 -0.33
C LEU A 94 -2.34 -5.14 0.14
N PRO A 95 -1.50 -4.95 1.18
CA PRO A 95 -1.09 -3.62 1.60
C PRO A 95 -0.14 -2.99 0.58
N ILE A 96 -0.29 -1.70 0.37
CA ILE A 96 0.58 -0.89 -0.47
C ILE A 96 1.53 -0.12 0.44
N TYR A 97 2.83 -0.31 0.26
CA TYR A 97 3.87 0.42 0.99
C TYR A 97 4.53 1.47 0.11
N HIS A 98 5.14 2.47 0.77
CA HIS A 98 6.03 3.41 0.11
C HIS A 98 7.29 2.69 -0.41
N GLY A 99 7.70 3.05 -1.63
CA GLY A 99 8.90 2.50 -2.27
C GLY A 99 8.72 1.11 -2.86
N THR A 100 9.76 0.66 -3.55
CA THR A 100 9.82 -0.64 -4.23
C THR A 100 11.09 -1.39 -3.89
N ASP A 101 11.58 -1.24 -2.66
CA ASP A 101 12.74 -1.96 -2.15
C ASP A 101 12.44 -3.46 -2.09
N ASP A 102 13.48 -4.29 -2.21
CA ASP A 102 13.36 -5.74 -2.19
C ASP A 102 12.61 -6.26 -0.95
N ALA A 103 12.84 -5.63 0.21
CA ALA A 103 12.15 -5.98 1.44
C ALA A 103 10.63 -5.75 1.35
N VAL A 104 10.19 -4.66 0.72
CA VAL A 104 8.77 -4.37 0.48
C VAL A 104 8.19 -5.37 -0.51
N LEU A 105 8.85 -5.57 -1.65
CA LEU A 105 8.36 -6.44 -2.72
C LEU A 105 8.27 -7.92 -2.33
N GLN A 106 9.00 -8.35 -1.30
CA GLN A 106 8.91 -9.70 -0.76
C GLN A 106 7.62 -9.96 0.02
N ILE A 107 7.00 -8.94 0.60
CA ILE A 107 5.86 -9.09 1.51
C ILE A 107 4.60 -8.35 1.09
N ALA A 108 4.70 -7.39 0.15
CA ALA A 108 3.61 -6.47 -0.16
C ALA A 108 3.68 -5.92 -1.59
N VAL A 109 2.78 -4.99 -1.88
CA VAL A 109 2.83 -4.14 -3.06
C VAL A 109 3.62 -2.89 -2.73
N GLY A 110 4.58 -2.53 -3.58
CA GLY A 110 5.35 -1.30 -3.50
C GLY A 110 4.81 -0.24 -4.46
N HIS A 111 4.75 1.01 -4.00
CA HIS A 111 4.41 2.16 -4.83
C HIS A 111 5.69 2.83 -5.34
N LEU A 112 5.76 3.08 -6.65
CA LEU A 112 6.90 3.78 -7.25
C LEU A 112 6.90 5.25 -6.83
N GLU A 113 7.93 5.69 -6.12
CA GLU A 113 8.06 7.00 -5.48
C GLU A 113 8.00 8.20 -6.42
N TRP A 114 8.30 8.01 -7.71
CA TRP A 114 8.20 9.05 -8.74
C TRP A 114 6.88 9.03 -9.51
N SER A 115 5.96 8.14 -9.18
CA SER A 115 4.62 8.08 -9.76
C SER A 115 3.58 8.78 -8.87
N SER A 116 2.37 9.01 -9.40
CA SER A 116 1.29 9.61 -8.64
C SER A 116 0.81 8.71 -7.50
N LEU A 117 0.56 9.29 -6.34
CA LEU A 117 -0.06 8.59 -5.21
C LEU A 117 -1.46 8.06 -5.59
N PRO A 118 -1.91 6.96 -4.99
CA PRO A 118 -3.15 6.24 -5.37
C PRO A 118 -4.44 6.92 -4.88
N VAL A 119 -4.55 8.24 -5.07
CA VAL A 119 -5.73 9.05 -4.70
C VAL A 119 -6.55 9.48 -5.91
N GLY A 120 -6.20 8.98 -7.10
CA GLY A 120 -6.90 9.32 -8.34
C GLY A 120 -6.71 10.77 -8.78
N GLY A 121 -7.56 11.20 -9.71
CA GLY A 121 -7.53 12.54 -10.31
C GLY A 121 -7.20 12.51 -11.80
N GLY A 122 -7.64 13.55 -12.52
CA GLY A 122 -7.33 13.69 -13.95
C GLY A 122 -5.85 13.92 -14.19
N GLY A 123 -5.25 13.19 -15.15
CA GLY A 123 -3.84 13.33 -15.50
C GLY A 123 -2.86 12.69 -14.50
N THR A 124 -3.34 11.84 -13.58
CA THR A 124 -2.48 11.11 -12.63
C THR A 124 -2.16 9.71 -13.15
N HIS A 125 -0.95 9.24 -12.86
CA HIS A 125 -0.50 7.90 -13.21
C HIS A 125 0.18 7.26 -11.99
N CYS A 126 -0.55 6.35 -11.32
CA CYS A 126 -0.04 5.59 -10.18
C CYS A 126 0.57 4.27 -10.66
N VAL A 127 1.78 3.98 -10.24
CA VAL A 127 2.49 2.73 -10.58
C VAL A 127 2.74 1.92 -9.34
N LEU A 128 2.23 0.70 -9.35
CA LEU A 128 2.38 -0.29 -8.29
C LEU A 128 3.20 -1.48 -8.81
N SER A 129 4.11 -1.99 -7.98
CA SER A 129 4.93 -3.16 -8.26
C SER A 129 4.71 -4.23 -7.20
N ALA A 130 4.68 -5.49 -7.62
CA ALA A 130 4.58 -6.62 -6.70
C ALA A 130 5.23 -7.87 -7.30
N HIS A 131 5.73 -8.74 -6.44
CA HIS A 131 6.24 -10.04 -6.90
C HIS A 131 5.10 -10.96 -7.35
N ARG A 132 5.34 -11.70 -8.44
CA ARG A 132 4.40 -12.66 -9.03
C ARG A 132 4.02 -13.82 -8.09
N ALA A 133 4.83 -14.11 -7.09
CA ALA A 133 4.64 -15.23 -6.16
C ALA A 133 3.50 -15.04 -5.14
N PHE A 134 2.89 -13.86 -5.06
CA PHE A 134 1.75 -13.61 -4.16
C PHE A 134 0.46 -14.36 -4.53
N GLN A 135 0.43 -15.03 -5.66
CA GLN A 135 -0.76 -15.79 -6.11
C GLN A 135 -1.06 -17.04 -5.28
N SER A 136 -0.09 -17.61 -4.57
CA SER A 136 -0.29 -18.83 -3.79
C SER A 136 -0.82 -18.61 -2.37
N SER A 137 -0.66 -17.41 -1.82
CA SER A 137 -1.07 -17.06 -0.45
C SER A 137 -2.35 -16.24 -0.36
N VAL A 138 -3.09 -16.11 -1.45
CA VAL A 138 -4.41 -15.46 -1.43
C VAL A 138 -5.39 -16.31 -0.63
N GLN A 139 -5.25 -16.24 0.67
CA GLN A 139 -6.22 -16.80 1.59
C GLN A 139 -7.45 -15.90 1.57
N ARG A 140 -8.59 -16.50 1.31
CA ARG A 140 -9.95 -15.98 1.41
C ARG A 140 -10.22 -15.42 2.81
N ASN A 141 -9.55 -14.38 3.20
CA ASN A 141 -9.92 -13.60 4.36
C ASN A 141 -10.89 -12.54 3.85
N ALA A 142 -12.16 -12.81 4.06
CA ALA A 142 -13.21 -11.80 3.97
C ALA A 142 -12.88 -10.70 4.98
N VAL A 143 -12.01 -9.76 4.58
CA VAL A 143 -11.96 -8.46 5.22
C VAL A 143 -13.31 -7.86 4.93
N SER A 144 -14.09 -7.70 5.99
CA SER A 144 -15.45 -7.20 5.94
C SER A 144 -15.51 -5.96 5.05
N LYS A 145 -16.34 -6.02 4.01
CA LYS A 145 -16.65 -4.91 3.09
C LYS A 145 -17.12 -3.63 3.80
N SER A 146 -17.31 -3.68 5.12
CA SER A 146 -17.85 -2.60 5.92
C SER A 146 -16.85 -1.48 6.23
N ALA A 147 -15.55 -1.74 6.29
CA ALA A 147 -14.58 -0.69 6.63
C ALA A 147 -14.27 0.23 5.43
N LEU A 148 -14.26 -0.30 4.20
CA LEU A 148 -13.98 0.50 3.00
C LEU A 148 -15.23 1.22 2.46
N ALA A 149 -16.43 0.65 2.70
CA ALA A 149 -17.71 1.28 2.32
C ALA A 149 -18.08 2.46 3.22
N ALA A 150 -17.61 2.50 4.46
CA ALA A 150 -17.86 3.61 5.39
C ALA A 150 -17.07 4.88 5.01
N ALA A 151 -15.97 4.75 4.28
CA ALA A 151 -15.17 5.89 3.81
C ALA A 151 -15.65 6.49 2.47
N HIS A 152 -16.67 5.90 1.83
CA HIS A 152 -17.10 6.26 0.46
C HIS A 152 -18.62 6.44 0.32
N SER A 153 -19.33 6.83 1.38
CA SER A 153 -20.71 7.30 1.23
C SER A 153 -20.75 8.82 1.25
N PRO A 154 -21.36 9.46 0.22
CA PRO A 154 -21.49 10.90 0.09
C PRO A 154 -22.33 11.54 1.20
#